data_f844cb2a8bf1b47befe12d4535467ea6
#
_entry.id   f844cb2a8bf1b47befe12d4535467ea6
#
_cell.length_a   1.000
_cell.length_b   1.000
_cell.length_c   1.000
_cell.angle_alpha   90.00
_cell.angle_beta   90.00
_cell.angle_gamma   90.00
#
_symmetry.space_group_name_H-M   'P 1'
#
loop_
_entity.id
_entity.type
_entity.pdbx_description
1 polymer ?
#
loop_
_entity_poly.entity_id
_entity_poly.type
_entity_poly.pdbx_seq_one_letter_code
_entity_poly.pdbx_strand_id
1 'polypeptide(L)'
;MCLFIETIRIDHGRVCNLSRHNRRLNDTRAHFWPESTPLQLSDYLSSPGCGAGITGAGIVKARVVYGEKGIEDLSYSPYAVRHVHSLALMQTDTIDYTYKSAGREPLNCLFALRGACDDILIVKQGLLTDTSIANIALSDGTHWYTPAHPLLKGTKRAALLEEGILQEKDIRPEDLPSFSTVRLFNAMIDWGELELPVRNITP
;
A
#
# COMPACT_ATOMS: atom_id res chain seq x y z
N MET A 1 4.12 -17.52 14.52
CA MET A 1 5.20 -16.51 14.35
C MET A 1 4.61 -15.35 13.57
N CYS A 2 4.67 -14.11 14.10
CA CYS A 2 4.17 -12.95 13.38
C CYS A 2 5.19 -12.58 12.29
N LEU A 3 4.78 -12.63 11.01
CA LEU A 3 5.60 -12.23 9.87
C LEU A 3 5.01 -11.00 9.23
N PHE A 4 5.88 -10.13 8.77
CA PHE A 4 5.54 -8.89 8.07
C PHE A 4 6.21 -8.86 6.71
N ILE A 5 5.75 -7.97 5.84
CA ILE A 5 6.29 -7.86 4.49
C ILE A 5 6.63 -6.42 4.12
N GLU A 6 7.68 -6.27 3.34
CA GLU A 6 7.88 -5.11 2.49
C GLU A 6 7.70 -5.52 1.03
N THR A 7 7.06 -4.65 0.26
CA THR A 7 6.91 -4.80 -1.18
C THR A 7 7.51 -3.57 -1.82
N ILE A 8 8.61 -3.75 -2.53
CA ILE A 8 9.47 -2.67 -2.98
C ILE A 8 9.52 -2.66 -4.50
N ARG A 9 9.23 -1.50 -5.10
CA ARG A 9 9.37 -1.28 -6.55
C ARG A 9 10.84 -1.11 -6.89
N ILE A 10 11.28 -1.87 -7.88
CA ILE A 10 12.55 -1.68 -8.57
C ILE A 10 12.19 -1.30 -9.99
N ASP A 11 12.57 -0.10 -10.39
CA ASP A 11 12.26 0.46 -11.69
C ASP A 11 13.55 0.67 -12.48
N HIS A 12 13.70 -0.03 -13.60
CA HIS A 12 14.92 -0.02 -14.41
C HIS A 12 16.21 -0.20 -13.56
N GLY A 13 16.17 -1.13 -12.62
CA GLY A 13 17.28 -1.42 -11.70
C GLY A 13 17.40 -0.49 -10.49
N ARG A 14 16.59 0.57 -10.41
CA ARG A 14 16.60 1.51 -9.30
C ARG A 14 15.58 1.11 -8.23
N VAL A 15 16.04 0.90 -7.01
CA VAL A 15 15.16 0.65 -5.84
C VAL A 15 14.47 1.95 -5.43
N CYS A 16 13.14 1.95 -5.40
CA CYS A 16 12.33 3.12 -5.07
C CYS A 16 12.02 3.19 -3.57
N ASN A 17 12.04 4.40 -2.99
CA ASN A 17 11.61 4.69 -1.61
C ASN A 17 12.30 3.84 -0.52
N LEU A 18 13.52 3.38 -0.73
CA LEU A 18 14.22 2.45 0.15
C LEU A 18 14.28 2.94 1.61
N SER A 19 14.56 4.21 1.83
CA SER A 19 14.65 4.80 3.17
C SER A 19 13.33 4.70 3.95
N ARG A 20 12.19 4.90 3.27
CA ARG A 20 10.86 4.79 3.89
C ARG A 20 10.48 3.33 4.17
N HIS A 21 10.90 2.40 3.30
CA HIS A 21 10.76 0.97 3.54
C HIS A 21 11.61 0.53 4.75
N ASN A 22 12.86 0.96 4.84
CA ASN A 22 13.73 0.72 6.00
C ASN A 22 13.10 1.25 7.29
N ARG A 23 12.57 2.48 7.28
CA ARG A 23 11.92 3.08 8.44
C ARG A 23 10.75 2.21 8.89
N ARG A 24 9.78 1.92 8.00
CA ARG A 24 8.58 1.14 8.36
C ARG A 24 8.93 -0.27 8.85
N LEU A 25 9.88 -0.95 8.22
CA LEU A 25 10.36 -2.25 8.66
C LEU A 25 10.91 -2.17 10.10
N ASN A 26 11.77 -1.20 10.36
CA ASN A 26 12.40 -1.06 11.67
C ASN A 26 11.41 -0.56 12.74
N ASP A 27 10.47 0.32 12.40
CA ASP A 27 9.38 0.74 13.31
C ASP A 27 8.51 -0.47 13.70
N THR A 28 8.18 -1.34 12.73
CA THR A 28 7.46 -2.59 12.99
C THR A 28 8.27 -3.51 13.90
N ARG A 29 9.56 -3.69 13.62
CA ARG A 29 10.44 -4.54 14.44
C ARG A 29 10.61 -4.00 15.86
N ALA A 30 10.80 -2.69 16.01
CA ALA A 30 10.91 -2.05 17.32
C ALA A 30 9.63 -2.19 18.15
N HIS A 31 8.46 -2.20 17.50
CA HIS A 31 7.18 -2.39 18.19
C HIS A 31 7.00 -3.83 18.71
N PHE A 32 7.27 -4.84 17.85
CA PHE A 32 7.02 -6.24 18.19
C PHE A 32 8.20 -6.91 18.90
N TRP A 33 9.43 -6.45 18.64
CA TRP A 33 10.68 -7.01 19.15
C TRP A 33 11.67 -5.89 19.51
N PRO A 34 11.46 -5.19 20.63
CA PRO A 34 12.25 -4.00 20.99
C PRO A 34 13.76 -4.24 21.08
N GLU A 35 14.17 -5.47 21.43
CA GLU A 35 15.58 -5.84 21.55
C GLU A 35 16.23 -6.24 20.21
N SER A 36 15.45 -6.23 19.11
CA SER A 36 15.97 -6.62 17.80
C SER A 36 16.85 -5.53 17.18
N THR A 37 17.98 -5.94 16.59
CA THR A 37 18.87 -5.04 15.87
C THR A 37 18.18 -4.51 14.62
N PRO A 38 18.27 -3.19 14.34
CA PRO A 38 17.75 -2.63 13.08
C PRO A 38 18.37 -3.27 11.85
N LEU A 39 17.56 -3.43 10.80
CA LEU A 39 17.99 -4.00 9.52
C LEU A 39 18.13 -2.90 8.46
N GLN A 40 19.03 -3.13 7.51
CA GLN A 40 19.19 -2.31 6.32
C GLN A 40 18.80 -3.13 5.09
N LEU A 41 17.70 -2.76 4.42
CA LEU A 41 17.23 -3.49 3.24
C LEU A 41 18.24 -3.48 2.09
N SER A 42 19.12 -2.46 2.02
CA SER A 42 20.21 -2.42 1.05
C SER A 42 21.15 -3.62 1.11
N ASP A 43 21.30 -4.20 2.31
CA ASP A 43 22.25 -5.33 2.52
C ASP A 43 21.70 -6.64 1.93
N TYR A 44 20.38 -6.68 1.68
CA TYR A 44 19.65 -7.85 1.17
C TYR A 44 19.20 -7.69 -0.28
N LEU A 45 18.90 -6.45 -0.70
CA LEU A 45 18.45 -6.18 -2.06
C LEU A 45 19.65 -6.18 -3.01
N SER A 46 19.92 -7.32 -3.60
CA SER A 46 20.93 -7.42 -4.66
C SER A 46 20.55 -6.55 -5.86
N SER A 47 21.53 -5.94 -6.51
CA SER A 47 21.33 -5.29 -7.80
C SER A 47 20.69 -6.26 -8.78
N PRO A 48 19.67 -5.82 -9.57
CA PRO A 48 19.04 -6.68 -10.57
C PRO A 48 20.05 -7.10 -11.64
N GLY A 49 20.63 -8.26 -11.46
CA GLY A 49 21.68 -8.82 -12.32
C GLY A 49 22.34 -10.03 -11.70
N CYS A 50 22.24 -10.24 -10.40
CA CYS A 50 22.93 -11.31 -9.68
C CYS A 50 22.04 -12.49 -9.28
N GLY A 51 20.86 -12.68 -9.86
CA GLY A 51 20.04 -13.83 -9.55
C GLY A 51 18.76 -13.88 -10.37
N ALA A 52 18.69 -14.87 -11.24
CA ALA A 52 17.51 -15.30 -11.96
C ALA A 52 16.86 -14.29 -12.93
N GLY A 53 17.43 -14.11 -14.12
CA GLY A 53 16.64 -13.90 -15.34
C GLY A 53 15.80 -12.63 -15.48
N ILE A 54 15.85 -11.68 -14.52
CA ILE A 54 15.13 -10.43 -14.59
C ILE A 54 16.07 -9.38 -15.18
N THR A 55 16.25 -9.47 -16.50
CA THR A 55 17.03 -8.49 -17.25
C THR A 55 16.21 -7.22 -17.43
N GLY A 56 16.58 -6.21 -16.73
CA GLY A 56 16.65 -4.78 -17.03
C GLY A 56 15.49 -4.00 -17.61
N ALA A 57 14.46 -4.58 -18.15
CA ALA A 57 13.38 -3.85 -18.79
C ALA A 57 12.06 -4.03 -18.05
N GLY A 58 11.67 -3.02 -17.26
CA GLY A 58 10.36 -2.99 -16.63
C GLY A 58 10.40 -2.88 -15.10
N ILE A 59 9.21 -2.94 -14.52
CA ILE A 59 9.01 -2.86 -13.08
C ILE A 59 9.15 -4.24 -12.45
N VAL A 60 10.02 -4.35 -11.46
CA VAL A 60 10.23 -5.56 -10.65
C VAL A 60 9.70 -5.32 -9.25
N LYS A 61 8.96 -6.28 -8.75
CA LYS A 61 8.51 -6.35 -7.36
C LYS A 61 9.51 -7.17 -6.54
N ALA A 62 10.20 -6.55 -5.60
CA ALA A 62 10.91 -7.24 -4.54
C ALA A 62 9.97 -7.41 -3.34
N ARG A 63 9.74 -8.65 -2.94
CA ARG A 63 8.94 -9.00 -1.76
C ARG A 63 9.88 -9.52 -0.69
N VAL A 64 9.98 -8.78 0.41
CA VAL A 64 10.78 -9.11 1.59
C VAL A 64 9.84 -9.58 2.69
N VAL A 65 10.05 -10.77 3.22
CA VAL A 65 9.36 -11.28 4.42
C VAL A 65 10.32 -11.19 5.59
N TYR A 66 9.85 -10.66 6.71
CA TYR A 66 10.69 -10.49 7.88
C TYR A 66 9.95 -10.79 9.19
N GLY A 67 10.71 -11.14 10.19
CA GLY A 67 10.25 -11.45 11.54
C GLY A 67 11.25 -11.01 12.61
N GLU A 68 11.16 -11.63 13.75
CA GLU A 68 12.04 -11.38 14.91
C GLU A 68 13.52 -11.62 14.56
N LYS A 69 13.81 -12.73 13.89
CA LYS A 69 15.19 -13.17 13.59
C LYS A 69 15.82 -12.42 12.42
N GLY A 70 15.05 -11.59 11.70
CA GLY A 70 15.55 -10.85 10.54
C GLY A 70 14.73 -11.10 9.28
N ILE A 71 15.41 -11.10 8.12
CA ILE A 71 14.80 -11.43 6.83
C ILE A 71 14.63 -12.94 6.72
N GLU A 72 13.39 -13.39 6.47
CA GLU A 72 13.03 -14.80 6.36
C GLU A 72 12.94 -15.26 4.89
N ASP A 73 12.51 -14.36 3.99
CA ASP A 73 12.41 -14.63 2.56
C ASP A 73 12.57 -13.34 1.75
N LEU A 74 13.17 -13.48 0.58
CA LEU A 74 13.30 -12.41 -0.41
C LEU A 74 13.06 -12.98 -1.79
N SER A 75 12.03 -12.49 -2.47
CA SER A 75 11.70 -12.93 -3.83
C SER A 75 11.49 -11.74 -4.76
N TYR A 76 11.78 -11.97 -6.04
CA TYR A 76 11.62 -10.99 -7.11
C TYR A 76 10.64 -11.53 -8.15
N SER A 77 9.78 -10.66 -8.67
CA SER A 77 8.89 -11.00 -9.79
C SER A 77 8.62 -9.79 -10.67
N PRO A 78 8.39 -9.98 -11.97
CA PRO A 78 7.84 -8.92 -12.82
C PRO A 78 6.53 -8.41 -12.22
N TYR A 79 6.26 -7.11 -12.40
CA TYR A 79 5.04 -6.51 -11.90
C TYR A 79 4.29 -5.76 -13.01
N ALA A 80 3.00 -6.03 -13.09
CA ALA A 80 2.05 -5.24 -13.88
C ALA A 80 0.95 -4.71 -12.96
N VAL A 81 0.57 -3.46 -13.18
CA VAL A 81 -0.53 -2.84 -12.43
C VAL A 81 -1.84 -3.53 -12.82
N ARG A 82 -2.59 -4.01 -11.82
CA ARG A 82 -3.94 -4.51 -12.03
C ARG A 82 -4.88 -3.33 -12.26
N HIS A 83 -5.65 -3.39 -13.31
CA HIS A 83 -6.69 -2.39 -13.56
C HIS A 83 -7.82 -2.51 -12.53
N VAL A 84 -8.27 -1.38 -12.02
CA VAL A 84 -9.40 -1.25 -11.10
C VAL A 84 -10.28 -0.11 -11.63
N HIS A 85 -11.52 -0.43 -12.01
CA HIS A 85 -12.47 0.51 -12.57
C HIS A 85 -13.65 0.77 -11.63
N SER A 86 -13.82 -0.06 -10.60
CA SER A 86 -14.93 0.02 -9.66
C SER A 86 -14.52 -0.43 -8.26
N LEU A 87 -15.13 0.19 -7.25
CA LEU A 87 -14.91 -0.09 -5.83
C LEU A 87 -16.24 -0.32 -5.13
N ALA A 88 -16.34 -1.39 -4.32
CA ALA A 88 -17.43 -1.60 -3.40
C ALA A 88 -17.11 -1.00 -2.04
N LEU A 89 -18.00 -0.20 -1.46
CA LEU A 89 -17.85 0.27 -0.08
C LEU A 89 -18.06 -0.90 0.89
N MET A 90 -17.10 -1.14 1.75
CA MET A 90 -17.15 -2.24 2.72
C MET A 90 -16.93 -1.71 4.13
N GLN A 91 -17.98 -1.78 4.95
CA GLN A 91 -17.89 -1.35 6.34
C GLN A 91 -17.36 -2.45 7.24
N THR A 92 -16.33 -2.12 8.04
CA THR A 92 -15.79 -3.00 9.07
C THR A 92 -15.04 -2.21 10.13
N ASP A 93 -15.34 -2.45 11.40
CA ASP A 93 -14.64 -1.80 12.51
C ASP A 93 -13.57 -2.70 13.15
N THR A 94 -13.57 -3.98 12.78
CA THR A 94 -12.71 -4.99 13.42
C THR A 94 -11.39 -5.24 12.70
N ILE A 95 -11.25 -4.77 11.43
CA ILE A 95 -10.03 -5.01 10.67
C ILE A 95 -8.85 -4.21 11.25
N ASP A 96 -7.74 -4.88 11.44
CA ASP A 96 -6.46 -4.26 11.78
C ASP A 96 -5.40 -4.66 10.76
N TYR A 97 -4.81 -3.67 10.13
CA TYR A 97 -3.69 -3.82 9.20
C TYR A 97 -2.67 -2.69 9.40
N THR A 98 -2.59 -2.16 10.62
CA THR A 98 -1.67 -1.07 11.00
C THR A 98 -0.22 -1.38 10.64
N TYR A 99 0.15 -2.65 10.83
CA TYR A 99 1.42 -3.20 10.36
C TYR A 99 1.17 -4.07 9.13
N LYS A 100 2.11 -4.05 8.20
CA LYS A 100 2.00 -4.79 6.93
C LYS A 100 2.23 -6.29 7.13
N SER A 101 1.25 -6.95 7.78
CA SER A 101 1.28 -8.39 8.05
C SER A 101 1.38 -9.23 6.78
N ALA A 102 2.14 -10.33 6.84
CA ALA A 102 2.15 -11.35 5.79
C ALA A 102 0.82 -12.11 5.71
N GLY A 103 0.15 -12.30 6.86
CA GLY A 103 -1.20 -12.86 6.95
C GLY A 103 -2.23 -11.80 6.54
N ARG A 104 -3.01 -12.09 5.51
CA ARG A 104 -3.98 -11.16 4.92
C ARG A 104 -5.40 -11.71 4.90
N GLU A 105 -5.65 -12.75 5.64
CA GLU A 105 -6.95 -13.45 5.65
C GLU A 105 -8.13 -12.49 5.90
N PRO A 106 -8.10 -11.55 6.89
CA PRO A 106 -9.19 -10.61 7.09
C PRO A 106 -9.44 -9.70 5.88
N LEU A 107 -8.39 -9.18 5.26
CA LEU A 107 -8.50 -8.37 4.04
C LEU A 107 -8.99 -9.19 2.84
N ASN A 108 -8.54 -10.44 2.72
CA ASN A 108 -8.94 -11.34 1.63
C ASN A 108 -10.42 -11.75 1.77
N CYS A 109 -10.89 -12.00 3.00
CA CYS A 109 -12.30 -12.27 3.27
C CYS A 109 -13.17 -11.06 2.90
N LEU A 110 -12.74 -9.86 3.29
CA LEU A 110 -13.46 -8.64 2.95
C LEU A 110 -13.47 -8.38 1.44
N PHE A 111 -12.33 -8.56 0.78
CA PHE A 111 -12.21 -8.45 -0.68
C PHE A 111 -13.11 -9.46 -1.42
N ALA A 112 -13.32 -10.65 -0.88
CA ALA A 112 -14.20 -11.65 -1.50
C ALA A 112 -15.68 -11.19 -1.57
N LEU A 113 -16.08 -10.24 -0.72
CA LEU A 113 -17.44 -9.70 -0.66
C LEU A 113 -17.68 -8.54 -1.65
N ARG A 114 -16.71 -8.16 -2.47
CA ARG A 114 -16.79 -7.00 -3.39
C ARG A 114 -17.88 -7.10 -4.48
N GLY A 115 -18.56 -8.23 -4.60
CA GLY A 115 -19.56 -8.45 -5.66
C GLY A 115 -18.96 -8.37 -7.06
N ALA A 116 -19.56 -7.56 -7.91
CA ALA A 116 -19.11 -7.33 -9.30
C ALA A 116 -18.01 -6.26 -9.43
N CYS A 117 -17.64 -5.59 -8.34
CA CYS A 117 -16.58 -4.57 -8.35
C CYS A 117 -15.18 -5.21 -8.45
N ASP A 118 -14.22 -4.42 -8.94
CA ASP A 118 -12.83 -4.88 -9.11
C ASP A 118 -12.07 -4.93 -7.78
N ASP A 119 -12.39 -4.01 -6.84
CA ASP A 119 -11.80 -3.95 -5.51
C ASP A 119 -12.81 -3.40 -4.49
N ILE A 120 -12.38 -3.23 -3.26
CA ILE A 120 -13.14 -2.65 -2.16
C ILE A 120 -12.55 -1.32 -1.74
N LEU A 121 -13.40 -0.44 -1.19
CA LEU A 121 -13.00 0.73 -0.40
C LEU A 121 -13.53 0.54 1.02
N ILE A 122 -12.62 0.46 1.97
CA ILE A 122 -12.93 0.08 3.34
C ILE A 122 -13.32 1.32 4.14
N VAL A 123 -14.46 1.21 4.83
CA VAL A 123 -14.96 2.17 5.81
C VAL A 123 -14.74 1.60 7.20
N LYS A 124 -14.01 2.33 8.04
CA LYS A 124 -13.75 1.96 9.44
C LYS A 124 -14.15 3.12 10.34
N GLN A 125 -14.99 2.86 11.33
CA GLN A 125 -15.51 3.88 12.26
C GLN A 125 -16.16 5.06 11.52
N GLY A 126 -16.87 4.76 10.41
CA GLY A 126 -17.57 5.75 9.59
C GLY A 126 -16.66 6.60 8.69
N LEU A 127 -15.34 6.31 8.62
CA LEU A 127 -14.39 7.03 7.78
C LEU A 127 -13.81 6.11 6.68
N LEU A 128 -13.58 6.68 5.51
CA LEU A 128 -12.84 6.00 4.44
C LEU A 128 -11.41 5.73 4.89
N THR A 129 -10.87 4.59 4.48
CA THR A 129 -9.49 4.19 4.80
C THR A 129 -8.73 3.83 3.53
N ASP A 130 -8.56 2.54 3.23
CA ASP A 130 -7.76 2.01 2.13
C ASP A 130 -8.61 1.08 1.26
N THR A 131 -8.10 0.72 0.09
CA THR A 131 -8.60 -0.45 -0.66
C THR A 131 -7.98 -1.74 -0.10
N SER A 132 -8.24 -2.88 -0.75
CA SER A 132 -7.62 -4.14 -0.34
C SER A 132 -6.09 -4.12 -0.47
N ILE A 133 -5.51 -3.26 -1.32
CA ILE A 133 -4.07 -3.26 -1.65
C ILE A 133 -3.42 -1.87 -1.65
N ALA A 134 -4.17 -0.78 -1.63
CA ALA A 134 -3.66 0.57 -1.91
C ALA A 134 -4.25 1.60 -0.95
N ASN A 135 -3.46 2.63 -0.65
CA ASN A 135 -4.00 3.89 -0.13
C ASN A 135 -4.78 4.61 -1.24
N ILE A 136 -5.66 5.50 -0.84
CA ILE A 136 -6.44 6.32 -1.77
C ILE A 136 -6.18 7.81 -1.58
N ALA A 137 -6.46 8.58 -2.63
CA ALA A 137 -6.65 10.01 -2.55
C ALA A 137 -7.83 10.43 -3.42
N LEU A 138 -8.61 11.39 -2.93
CA LEU A 138 -9.77 11.95 -3.62
C LEU A 138 -9.50 13.40 -4.01
N SER A 139 -9.93 13.81 -5.20
CA SER A 139 -9.78 15.18 -5.71
C SER A 139 -11.11 15.90 -5.74
N ASP A 140 -11.11 17.13 -5.23
CA ASP A 140 -12.20 18.10 -5.38
C ASP A 140 -12.05 18.97 -6.66
N GLY A 141 -11.04 18.67 -7.49
CA GLY A 141 -10.68 19.43 -8.69
C GLY A 141 -9.53 20.42 -8.44
N THR A 142 -9.21 20.72 -7.21
CA THR A 142 -8.12 21.67 -6.85
C THR A 142 -7.04 20.99 -6.02
N HIS A 143 -7.44 20.19 -5.05
CA HIS A 143 -6.54 19.52 -4.11
C HIS A 143 -6.77 18.01 -4.10
N TRP A 144 -5.78 17.29 -3.59
CA TRP A 144 -5.85 15.86 -3.33
C TRP A 144 -5.85 15.58 -1.84
N TYR A 145 -6.88 14.89 -1.37
CA TYR A 145 -7.05 14.51 0.03
C TYR A 145 -6.91 13.00 0.20
N THR A 146 -6.14 12.59 1.19
CA THR A 146 -6.02 11.18 1.59
C THR A 146 -6.62 10.98 2.97
N PRO A 147 -7.26 9.84 3.27
CA PRO A 147 -7.77 9.56 4.61
C PRO A 147 -6.71 9.80 5.69
N ALA A 148 -7.07 10.54 6.75
CA ALA A 148 -6.18 10.82 7.87
C ALA A 148 -5.85 9.55 8.67
N HIS A 149 -6.77 8.57 8.66
CA HIS A 149 -6.66 7.32 9.39
C HIS A 149 -6.66 6.10 8.46
N PRO A 150 -5.60 5.91 7.63
CA PRO A 150 -5.52 4.74 6.76
C PRO A 150 -5.35 3.45 7.57
N LEU A 151 -5.73 2.30 7.01
CA LEU A 151 -5.41 1.01 7.61
C LEU A 151 -3.90 0.78 7.67
N LEU A 152 -3.20 1.19 6.61
CA LEU A 152 -1.74 1.08 6.52
C LEU A 152 -1.14 2.44 6.14
N LYS A 153 -0.20 2.93 6.93
CA LYS A 153 0.62 4.10 6.56
C LYS A 153 1.61 3.70 5.46
N GLY A 154 1.19 3.83 4.19
CA GLY A 154 1.97 3.43 3.03
C GLY A 154 3.22 4.29 2.81
N THR A 155 4.30 3.69 2.31
CA THR A 155 5.57 4.40 2.03
C THR A 155 5.42 5.42 0.90
N LYS A 156 4.58 5.14 -0.11
CA LYS A 156 4.24 6.11 -1.17
C LYS A 156 3.38 7.25 -0.62
N ARG A 157 2.41 6.94 0.25
CA ARG A 157 1.59 7.95 0.93
C ARG A 157 2.47 8.92 1.72
N ALA A 158 3.42 8.41 2.50
CA ALA A 158 4.35 9.24 3.25
C ALA A 158 5.17 10.17 2.34
N ALA A 159 5.63 9.67 1.19
CA ALA A 159 6.35 10.50 0.22
C ALA A 159 5.48 11.64 -0.31
N LEU A 160 4.25 11.35 -0.75
CA LEU A 160 3.35 12.34 -1.33
C LEU A 160 2.89 13.39 -0.32
N LEU A 161 2.77 13.05 0.96
CA LEU A 161 2.51 14.00 2.05
C LEU A 161 3.70 14.92 2.30
N GLU A 162 4.92 14.37 2.36
CA GLU A 162 6.15 15.15 2.53
C GLU A 162 6.41 16.10 1.35
N GLU A 163 5.99 15.70 0.14
CA GLU A 163 6.06 16.51 -1.09
C GLU A 163 4.93 17.56 -1.18
N GLY A 164 3.98 17.58 -0.23
CA GLY A 164 2.84 18.49 -0.23
C GLY A 164 1.80 18.22 -1.32
N ILE A 165 1.87 17.07 -1.99
CA ILE A 165 0.91 16.66 -3.02
C ILE A 165 -0.42 16.25 -2.40
N LEU A 166 -0.37 15.62 -1.22
CA LEU A 166 -1.54 15.16 -0.47
C LEU A 166 -1.74 15.98 0.80
N GLN A 167 -3.03 16.14 1.15
CA GLN A 167 -3.47 16.66 2.45
C GLN A 167 -4.27 15.56 3.17
N GLU A 168 -4.05 15.40 4.46
CA GLU A 168 -4.84 14.47 5.28
C GLU A 168 -6.20 15.07 5.60
N LYS A 169 -7.25 14.24 5.51
CA LYS A 169 -8.62 14.65 5.81
C LYS A 169 -9.43 13.45 6.32
N ASP A 170 -10.28 13.69 7.30
CA ASP A 170 -11.35 12.76 7.65
C ASP A 170 -12.42 12.82 6.56
N ILE A 171 -12.65 11.70 5.90
CA ILE A 171 -13.56 11.59 4.76
C ILE A 171 -14.58 10.49 5.08
N ARG A 172 -15.86 10.86 5.02
CA ARG A 172 -16.98 9.93 5.19
C ARG A 172 -17.50 9.47 3.84
N PRO A 173 -18.21 8.33 3.77
CA PRO A 173 -18.89 7.92 2.54
C PRO A 173 -19.82 9.01 1.98
N GLU A 174 -20.48 9.76 2.86
CA GLU A 174 -21.40 10.85 2.50
C GLU A 174 -20.69 12.03 1.82
N ASP A 175 -19.39 12.17 2.02
CA ASP A 175 -18.58 13.25 1.41
C ASP A 175 -18.19 12.92 -0.05
N LEU A 176 -18.32 11.66 -0.49
CA LEU A 176 -17.90 11.22 -1.83
C LEU A 176 -18.46 12.10 -2.97
N PRO A 177 -19.73 12.56 -2.94
CA PRO A 177 -20.25 13.43 -3.99
C PRO A 177 -19.53 14.78 -4.14
N SER A 178 -18.74 15.21 -3.15
CA SER A 178 -17.94 16.44 -3.21
C SER A 178 -16.61 16.27 -3.97
N PHE A 179 -16.28 15.03 -4.35
CA PHE A 179 -15.07 14.68 -5.10
C PHE A 179 -15.42 14.18 -6.50
N SER A 180 -14.51 14.40 -7.44
CA SER A 180 -14.67 13.95 -8.83
C SER A 180 -13.94 12.64 -9.11
N THR A 181 -12.78 12.47 -8.52
CA THR A 181 -11.79 11.45 -8.91
C THR A 181 -11.18 10.82 -7.67
N VAL A 182 -10.93 9.52 -7.73
CA VAL A 182 -10.12 8.79 -6.74
C VAL A 182 -8.90 8.18 -7.43
N ARG A 183 -7.72 8.35 -6.83
CA ARG A 183 -6.47 7.67 -7.18
C ARG A 183 -6.15 6.58 -6.16
N LEU A 184 -5.73 5.44 -6.68
CA LEU A 184 -5.20 4.34 -5.89
C LEU A 184 -3.69 4.29 -6.08
N PHE A 185 -2.95 4.21 -4.99
CA PHE A 185 -1.49 4.20 -5.05
C PHE A 185 -0.88 3.41 -3.89
N ASN A 186 0.26 2.82 -4.15
CA ASN A 186 1.08 2.13 -3.14
C ASN A 186 2.54 2.13 -3.61
N ALA A 187 3.42 1.35 -2.97
CA ALA A 187 4.82 1.27 -3.37
C ALA A 187 5.03 0.77 -4.81
N MET A 188 4.08 -0.01 -5.35
CA MET A 188 4.15 -0.61 -6.70
C MET A 188 3.34 0.15 -7.74
N ILE A 189 2.31 0.87 -7.33
CA ILE A 189 1.44 1.69 -8.18
C ILE A 189 1.82 3.14 -7.96
N ASP A 190 2.38 3.78 -8.98
CA ASP A 190 2.84 5.15 -8.87
C ASP A 190 1.68 6.16 -8.90
N TRP A 191 1.97 7.40 -8.54
CA TRP A 191 1.00 8.48 -8.52
C TRP A 191 0.45 8.76 -9.92
N GLY A 192 -0.87 8.57 -10.08
CA GLY A 192 -1.56 8.76 -11.36
C GLY A 192 -1.60 7.54 -12.28
N GLU A 193 -0.94 6.41 -11.94
CA GLU A 193 -1.04 5.18 -12.73
C GLU A 193 -2.42 4.51 -12.64
N LEU A 194 -3.17 4.73 -11.54
CA LEU A 194 -4.47 4.12 -11.33
C LEU A 194 -5.46 5.16 -10.78
N GLU A 195 -6.43 5.48 -11.62
CA GLU A 195 -7.42 6.51 -11.36
C GLU A 195 -8.80 6.09 -11.86
N LEU A 196 -9.85 6.43 -11.11
CA LEU A 196 -11.23 6.21 -11.52
C LEU A 196 -12.15 7.33 -11.02
N PRO A 197 -13.30 7.57 -11.71
CA PRO A 197 -14.30 8.51 -11.24
C PRO A 197 -14.92 8.08 -9.91
N VAL A 198 -15.19 9.01 -9.00
CA VAL A 198 -15.82 8.70 -7.70
C VAL A 198 -17.19 8.02 -7.86
N ARG A 199 -17.94 8.31 -8.94
CA ARG A 199 -19.22 7.63 -9.24
C ARG A 199 -19.10 6.11 -9.44
N ASN A 200 -17.89 5.58 -9.62
CA ASN A 200 -17.62 4.15 -9.72
C ASN A 200 -17.34 3.49 -8.35
N ILE A 201 -17.53 4.25 -7.28
CA ILE A 201 -17.56 3.74 -5.90
C ILE A 201 -19.04 3.50 -5.58
N THR A 202 -19.39 2.26 -5.29
CA THR A 202 -20.78 1.84 -5.02
C THR A 202 -20.93 1.27 -3.60
N PRO A 203 -22.12 1.43 -3.00
CA PRO A 203 -22.45 0.81 -1.70
C PRO A 203 -22.27 -0.69 -1.68
#